data_dfe5ae017bf5c306f7a3ad3261a4920b
#
_entry.id   dfe5ae017bf5c306f7a3ad3261a4920b
#
_cell.length_a   1.000
_cell.length_b   1.000
_cell.length_c   1.000
_cell.angle_alpha   90.00
_cell.angle_beta   90.00
_cell.angle_gamma   90.00
#
_symmetry.space_group_name_H-M   'P 1'
#
loop_
_entity.id
_entity.type
_entity.pdbx_description
1 polymer ?
#
loop_
_entity_poly.entity_id
_entity_poly.type
_entity_poly.pdbx_seq_one_letter_code
_entity_poly.pdbx_strand_id
1 'polypeptide(L)'
;GVRAYVEHPETDHFMVSLSDPESGLEYVGPPENAPWDKVRGQEICCHNLNYDAQVLREYERRGIIKEPLNEKGFCTANMAVYLQAPRTLLGASRELLKKTLDKSTRDKFKGKNFHTLPQEVKDEISNYALEDARNCWELWKKCEANWPENERKYANHTNLMVNRGVCLDTEAMDKARRKFEEELWMLEKQIPWASSGTILSLPKLKDACRAAGIPAPETTARKDDTFMEWVAEYAGKAPFVEVVGKYRSLNRTLEVLKSMQSRLHDGRLRYSLKYYGAVPTGRWAGDSGLNMQNLPRDAAHGYRLREFLVPAPGKVFICADMSQIEPRVSLWMTNDYKQLSLIRGGMCVYEAHARQTLNYDSPESLKAMAKKDPKYEQMRAFCKARVLGLTYGQFAKGFQAYAKTFGLDLSIEEADRQVKQFREKNPKLVSFWNKLISGMQVHRGKDWSLTLPSGRKMTYFDVRYDKNPEARRFDLHARPVMGEANTYYSAGKLHNNVCQGTARDVLAEAVIRIEYELGLPVVLTVHDEVLVEVDAADAEDARIAIERVMATPPEWLPNIPLASECFIADRYSK
;
A
#
# COMPACT_ATOMS: atom_id res chain seq x y z
N GLY A 1 14.74 -3.21 11.65
CA GLY A 1 14.27 -3.83 10.40
C GLY A 1 14.94 -5.18 10.17
N VAL A 2 14.59 -5.88 9.09
CA VAL A 2 15.14 -7.22 8.77
C VAL A 2 16.66 -7.21 8.75
N ARG A 3 17.25 -6.25 8.07
CA ARG A 3 18.70 -6.11 7.95
C ARG A 3 19.39 -5.94 9.31
N ALA A 4 18.87 -5.04 10.16
CA ALA A 4 19.43 -4.84 11.49
C ALA A 4 19.36 -6.10 12.37
N TYR A 5 18.37 -6.96 12.14
CA TYR A 5 18.29 -8.26 12.80
C TYR A 5 19.32 -9.23 12.24
N VAL A 6 19.40 -9.35 10.91
CA VAL A 6 20.31 -10.29 10.24
C VAL A 6 21.78 -9.95 10.50
N GLU A 7 22.16 -8.66 10.50
CA GLU A 7 23.54 -8.18 10.71
C GLU A 7 23.90 -8.03 12.19
N HIS A 8 22.96 -8.22 13.13
CA HIS A 8 23.24 -8.07 14.54
C HIS A 8 24.27 -9.12 15.01
N PRO A 9 25.30 -8.72 15.76
CA PRO A 9 26.37 -9.64 16.16
C PRO A 9 25.90 -10.86 16.96
N GLU A 10 24.79 -10.71 17.70
CA GLU A 10 24.19 -11.78 18.50
C GLU A 10 23.20 -12.66 17.68
N THR A 11 22.96 -12.32 16.41
CA THR A 11 22.10 -13.17 15.58
C THR A 11 22.82 -14.42 15.17
N ASP A 12 22.34 -15.55 15.69
CA ASP A 12 22.86 -16.88 15.40
C ASP A 12 22.24 -17.42 14.11
N HIS A 13 23.05 -17.57 13.08
CA HIS A 13 22.70 -18.15 11.79
C HIS A 13 23.03 -19.66 11.81
N PHE A 14 22.44 -20.40 12.73
CA PHE A 14 22.78 -21.80 13.02
C PHE A 14 22.44 -22.80 11.93
N MET A 15 21.59 -22.44 10.96
CA MET A 15 21.10 -23.39 9.95
C MET A 15 20.68 -22.70 8.66
N VAL A 16 20.96 -23.35 7.53
CA VAL A 16 20.37 -23.10 6.21
C VAL A 16 19.79 -24.41 5.66
N SER A 17 18.70 -24.34 4.92
CA SER A 17 18.14 -25.45 4.16
C SER A 17 18.08 -25.11 2.67
N LEU A 18 18.51 -26.06 1.84
CA LEU A 18 18.53 -25.97 0.37
C LEU A 18 17.84 -27.23 -0.18
N SER A 19 16.99 -27.06 -1.19
CA SER A 19 16.33 -28.18 -1.83
C SER A 19 16.12 -27.90 -3.31
N ASP A 20 16.67 -28.78 -4.15
CA ASP A 20 16.34 -28.94 -5.55
C ASP A 20 16.25 -30.43 -5.88
N PRO A 21 15.07 -31.03 -5.73
CA PRO A 21 14.85 -32.45 -5.97
C PRO A 21 15.18 -32.91 -7.39
N GLU A 22 15.13 -32.03 -8.39
CA GLU A 22 15.45 -32.37 -9.80
C GLU A 22 16.95 -32.61 -10.00
N SER A 23 17.79 -31.82 -9.35
CA SER A 23 19.25 -32.02 -9.40
C SER A 23 19.76 -32.99 -8.33
N GLY A 24 18.91 -33.39 -7.40
CA GLY A 24 19.27 -34.19 -6.23
C GLY A 24 20.01 -33.39 -5.16
N LEU A 25 19.96 -32.05 -5.20
CA LEU A 25 20.54 -31.18 -4.19
C LEU A 25 19.58 -31.06 -3.00
N GLU A 26 19.95 -31.66 -1.89
CA GLU A 26 19.32 -31.42 -0.60
C GLU A 26 20.38 -31.17 0.45
N TYR A 27 20.18 -30.14 1.25
CA TYR A 27 21.05 -29.81 2.36
C TYR A 27 20.26 -29.14 3.49
N VAL A 28 20.60 -29.51 4.72
CA VAL A 28 20.18 -28.80 5.93
C VAL A 28 21.31 -28.88 6.94
N GLY A 29 21.71 -27.74 7.48
CA GLY A 29 22.81 -27.68 8.44
C GLY A 29 23.48 -26.31 8.50
N PRO A 30 24.66 -26.22 9.16
CA PRO A 30 25.40 -24.97 9.29
C PRO A 30 25.71 -24.33 7.93
N PRO A 31 25.56 -22.98 7.80
CA PRO A 31 25.82 -22.29 6.53
C PRO A 31 27.23 -22.48 5.98
N GLU A 32 28.23 -22.64 6.85
CA GLU A 32 29.63 -22.83 6.50
C GLU A 32 29.88 -24.13 5.70
N ASN A 33 29.04 -25.13 5.90
CA ASN A 33 29.13 -26.46 5.28
C ASN A 33 28.19 -26.60 4.08
N ALA A 34 27.41 -25.57 3.76
CA ALA A 34 26.46 -25.65 2.66
C ALA A 34 27.15 -25.68 1.29
N PRO A 35 26.62 -26.43 0.33
CA PRO A 35 27.23 -26.61 -0.99
C PRO A 35 27.00 -25.38 -1.90
N TRP A 36 27.51 -24.21 -1.53
CA TRP A 36 27.33 -22.93 -2.23
C TRP A 36 27.82 -22.97 -3.68
N ASP A 37 28.83 -23.78 -3.97
CA ASP A 37 29.33 -23.96 -5.33
C ASP A 37 28.29 -24.56 -6.28
N LYS A 38 27.39 -25.42 -5.77
CA LYS A 38 26.28 -25.96 -6.55
C LYS A 38 25.13 -25.00 -6.74
N VAL A 39 25.01 -24.01 -5.85
CA VAL A 39 23.97 -22.96 -5.90
C VAL A 39 24.38 -21.80 -6.80
N ARG A 40 25.69 -21.59 -6.96
CA ARG A 40 26.23 -20.46 -7.76
C ARG A 40 25.74 -20.54 -9.21
N GLY A 41 25.28 -19.39 -9.73
CA GLY A 41 24.78 -19.29 -11.09
C GLY A 41 23.37 -19.86 -11.29
N GLN A 42 22.75 -20.38 -10.23
CA GLN A 42 21.36 -20.84 -10.26
C GLN A 42 20.40 -19.73 -9.88
N GLU A 43 19.16 -19.83 -10.33
CA GLU A 43 18.08 -18.97 -9.82
C GLU A 43 17.65 -19.46 -8.43
N ILE A 44 17.54 -18.52 -7.49
CA ILE A 44 17.20 -18.84 -6.10
C ILE A 44 15.73 -18.56 -5.86
N CYS A 45 15.01 -19.55 -5.35
CA CYS A 45 13.60 -19.43 -4.98
C CYS A 45 13.44 -19.50 -3.46
N CYS A 46 12.86 -18.46 -2.86
CA CYS A 46 12.63 -18.35 -1.42
C CYS A 46 11.15 -18.03 -1.12
N HIS A 47 10.68 -18.37 0.08
CA HIS A 47 9.31 -17.97 0.48
C HIS A 47 9.22 -16.58 1.14
N ASN A 48 10.31 -15.90 1.32
CA ASN A 48 10.40 -14.48 1.73
C ASN A 48 11.72 -13.89 1.24
N LEU A 49 11.88 -13.80 -0.06
CA LEU A 49 13.14 -13.41 -0.70
C LEU A 49 13.76 -12.15 -0.10
N ASN A 50 12.96 -11.17 0.34
CA ASN A 50 13.49 -9.95 0.97
C ASN A 50 14.25 -10.24 2.29
N TYR A 51 13.86 -11.29 3.03
CA TYR A 51 14.60 -11.75 4.21
C TYR A 51 15.80 -12.59 3.81
N ASP A 52 15.58 -13.61 3.00
CA ASP A 52 16.60 -14.59 2.64
C ASP A 52 17.75 -13.96 1.84
N ALA A 53 17.47 -13.01 0.94
CA ALA A 53 18.50 -12.25 0.23
C ALA A 53 19.41 -11.44 1.17
N GLN A 54 18.91 -10.96 2.30
CA GLN A 54 19.73 -10.26 3.28
C GLN A 54 20.60 -11.22 4.09
N VAL A 55 20.08 -12.41 4.38
CA VAL A 55 20.88 -13.49 5.01
C VAL A 55 22.01 -13.93 4.07
N LEU A 56 21.73 -14.12 2.79
CA LEU A 56 22.77 -14.48 1.80
C LEU A 56 23.86 -13.41 1.68
N ARG A 57 23.50 -12.13 1.62
CA ARG A 57 24.47 -11.02 1.64
C ARG A 57 25.33 -11.00 2.91
N GLU A 58 24.73 -11.32 4.06
CA GLU A 58 25.47 -11.42 5.31
C GLU A 58 26.45 -12.61 5.27
N TYR A 59 26.08 -13.72 4.64
CA TYR A 59 26.99 -14.84 4.43
C TYR A 59 28.16 -14.48 3.50
N GLU A 60 27.91 -13.68 2.45
CA GLU A 60 28.96 -13.12 1.59
C GLU A 60 29.88 -12.19 2.40
N ARG A 61 29.31 -11.28 3.19
CA ARG A 61 30.07 -10.35 4.03
C ARG A 61 30.94 -11.06 5.08
N ARG A 62 30.44 -12.16 5.66
CA ARG A 62 31.19 -13.02 6.61
C ARG A 62 32.20 -13.95 5.92
N GLY A 63 32.23 -14.02 4.59
CA GLY A 63 33.10 -14.92 3.85
C GLY A 63 32.67 -16.39 3.90
N ILE A 64 31.46 -16.69 4.34
CA ILE A 64 30.84 -18.02 4.28
C ILE A 64 30.57 -18.38 2.81
N ILE A 65 30.01 -17.45 2.07
CA ILE A 65 29.90 -17.51 0.60
C ILE A 65 31.10 -16.74 0.03
N LYS A 66 32.04 -17.47 -0.59
CA LYS A 66 33.32 -16.91 -1.05
C LYS A 66 33.19 -16.09 -2.33
N GLU A 67 32.25 -16.45 -3.18
CA GLU A 67 31.96 -15.75 -4.43
C GLU A 67 30.46 -15.45 -4.52
N PRO A 68 30.05 -14.25 -4.98
CA PRO A 68 28.65 -13.86 -5.02
C PRO A 68 27.76 -14.87 -5.72
N LEU A 69 26.60 -15.12 -5.16
CA LEU A 69 25.55 -15.92 -5.79
C LEU A 69 24.82 -15.11 -6.85
N ASN A 70 24.06 -15.79 -7.70
CA ASN A 70 23.22 -15.10 -8.67
C ASN A 70 22.12 -14.33 -7.94
N GLU A 71 22.07 -13.00 -8.14
CA GLU A 71 21.06 -12.15 -7.51
C GLU A 71 19.63 -12.30 -8.09
N LYS A 72 19.45 -13.09 -9.16
CA LYS A 72 18.13 -13.38 -9.72
C LYS A 72 17.41 -14.37 -8.81
N GLY A 73 16.67 -13.82 -7.86
CA GLY A 73 15.87 -14.59 -6.95
C GLY A 73 14.38 -14.44 -7.24
N PHE A 74 13.59 -15.46 -6.87
CA PHE A 74 12.14 -15.45 -6.94
C PHE A 74 11.52 -15.67 -5.56
N CYS A 75 10.39 -15.03 -5.32
CA CYS A 75 9.68 -15.10 -4.04
C CYS A 75 8.36 -15.83 -4.22
N THR A 76 8.26 -17.06 -3.73
CA THR A 76 7.00 -17.81 -3.78
C THR A 76 5.89 -17.21 -2.94
N ALA A 77 6.21 -16.40 -1.91
CA ALA A 77 5.19 -15.62 -1.20
C ALA A 77 4.60 -14.52 -2.08
N ASN A 78 5.41 -13.86 -2.92
CA ASN A 78 4.93 -12.88 -3.90
C ASN A 78 4.13 -13.56 -5.03
N MET A 79 4.56 -14.72 -5.49
CA MET A 79 3.81 -15.54 -6.44
C MET A 79 2.45 -15.95 -5.88
N ALA A 80 2.41 -16.43 -4.64
CA ALA A 80 1.17 -16.84 -3.97
C ALA A 80 0.15 -15.69 -3.91
N VAL A 81 0.54 -14.50 -3.49
CA VAL A 81 -0.40 -13.35 -3.43
C VAL A 81 -0.82 -12.86 -4.80
N TYR A 82 0.02 -12.95 -5.82
CA TYR A 82 -0.40 -12.68 -7.20
C TYR A 82 -1.50 -13.64 -7.65
N LEU A 83 -1.40 -14.92 -7.27
CA LEU A 83 -2.42 -15.94 -7.48
C LEU A 83 -3.59 -15.83 -6.50
N GLN A 84 -3.63 -14.77 -5.70
CA GLN A 84 -4.63 -14.51 -4.67
C GLN A 84 -4.74 -15.63 -3.60
N ALA A 85 -3.65 -16.33 -3.34
CA ALA A 85 -3.50 -17.23 -2.21
C ALA A 85 -2.86 -16.51 -1.00
N PRO A 86 -3.00 -17.04 0.23
CA PRO A 86 -2.35 -16.46 1.40
C PRO A 86 -0.83 -16.35 1.24
N ARG A 87 -0.26 -15.27 1.77
CA ARG A 87 1.19 -15.00 1.69
C ARG A 87 2.04 -15.98 2.49
N THR A 88 1.50 -16.61 3.53
CA THR A 88 2.25 -17.55 4.37
C THR A 88 2.48 -18.88 3.65
N LEU A 89 3.64 -19.54 3.88
CA LEU A 89 3.95 -20.85 3.27
C LEU A 89 2.87 -21.89 3.57
N LEU A 90 2.40 -21.95 4.82
CA LEU A 90 1.30 -22.83 5.23
C LEU A 90 0.01 -22.56 4.41
N GLY A 91 -0.39 -21.30 4.31
CA GLY A 91 -1.60 -20.93 3.57
C GLY A 91 -1.47 -21.16 2.08
N ALA A 92 -0.33 -20.78 1.48
CA ALA A 92 -0.05 -21.01 0.08
C ALA A 92 -0.02 -22.52 -0.27
N SER A 93 0.63 -23.33 0.55
CA SER A 93 0.68 -24.79 0.35
C SER A 93 -0.70 -25.42 0.48
N ARG A 94 -1.51 -24.99 1.48
CA ARG A 94 -2.87 -25.48 1.63
C ARG A 94 -3.74 -25.16 0.42
N GLU A 95 -3.69 -23.94 -0.07
CA GLU A 95 -4.58 -23.49 -1.16
C GLU A 95 -4.09 -23.90 -2.55
N LEU A 96 -2.78 -23.86 -2.81
CA LEU A 96 -2.22 -24.13 -4.14
C LEU A 96 -1.74 -25.57 -4.31
N LEU A 97 -1.14 -26.20 -3.27
CA LEU A 97 -0.66 -27.58 -3.32
C LEU A 97 -1.68 -28.59 -2.77
N LYS A 98 -2.69 -28.13 -2.03
CA LYS A 98 -3.63 -28.97 -1.25
C LYS A 98 -2.92 -29.80 -0.17
N LYS A 99 -1.84 -29.24 0.39
CA LYS A 99 -1.05 -29.82 1.48
C LYS A 99 -1.27 -29.05 2.77
N THR A 100 -1.41 -29.76 3.89
CA THR A 100 -1.41 -29.17 5.23
C THR A 100 -0.02 -29.34 5.83
N LEU A 101 0.65 -28.25 6.19
CA LEU A 101 1.97 -28.26 6.82
C LEU A 101 1.80 -28.25 8.34
N ASP A 102 2.59 -29.08 9.03
CA ASP A 102 2.68 -29.01 10.49
C ASP A 102 3.64 -27.89 10.90
N LYS A 103 3.14 -26.91 11.64
CA LYS A 103 3.92 -25.80 12.18
C LYS A 103 4.15 -25.90 13.70
N SER A 104 3.73 -27.00 14.33
CA SER A 104 3.87 -27.21 15.78
C SER A 104 5.32 -27.22 16.23
N THR A 105 6.22 -27.78 15.40
CA THR A 105 7.67 -27.81 15.64
C THR A 105 8.23 -26.42 15.87
N ARG A 106 7.88 -25.41 15.03
CA ARG A 106 8.35 -24.04 15.16
C ARG A 106 8.05 -23.44 16.54
N ASP A 107 6.88 -23.71 17.10
CA ASP A 107 6.46 -23.12 18.37
C ASP A 107 7.18 -23.78 19.58
N LYS A 108 7.62 -25.01 19.44
CA LYS A 108 8.36 -25.76 20.48
C LYS A 108 9.74 -25.15 20.78
N PHE A 109 10.41 -24.57 19.79
CA PHE A 109 11.78 -24.04 19.97
C PHE A 109 11.90 -22.52 19.87
N LYS A 110 10.82 -21.80 19.61
CA LYS A 110 10.83 -20.34 19.53
C LYS A 110 11.42 -19.72 20.81
N GLY A 111 12.47 -18.89 20.65
CA GLY A 111 13.18 -18.22 21.74
C GLY A 111 14.15 -19.11 22.52
N LYS A 112 14.41 -20.33 22.05
CA LYS A 112 15.43 -21.22 22.63
C LYS A 112 16.73 -21.14 21.84
N ASN A 113 17.87 -21.40 22.51
CA ASN A 113 19.16 -21.50 21.86
C ASN A 113 19.31 -22.88 21.22
N PHE A 114 19.47 -22.91 19.88
CA PHE A 114 19.58 -24.15 19.10
C PHE A 114 20.70 -25.07 19.61
N HIS A 115 21.87 -24.52 19.96
CA HIS A 115 23.05 -25.30 20.35
C HIS A 115 22.85 -26.08 21.65
N THR A 116 21.96 -25.62 22.52
CA THR A 116 21.66 -26.25 23.82
C THR A 116 20.52 -27.26 23.76
N LEU A 117 19.88 -27.43 22.60
CA LEU A 117 18.76 -28.36 22.46
C LEU A 117 19.23 -29.84 22.41
N PRO A 118 18.41 -30.78 22.85
CA PRO A 118 18.65 -32.22 22.64
C PRO A 118 18.75 -32.58 21.15
N GLN A 119 19.50 -33.61 20.80
CA GLN A 119 19.74 -33.99 19.40
C GLN A 119 18.42 -34.31 18.67
N GLU A 120 17.50 -35.04 19.29
CA GLU A 120 16.18 -35.32 18.72
C GLU A 120 15.41 -34.08 18.31
N VAL A 121 15.47 -32.99 19.11
CA VAL A 121 14.83 -31.71 18.80
C VAL A 121 15.55 -31.02 17.65
N LYS A 122 16.90 -31.10 17.60
CA LYS A 122 17.67 -30.56 16.48
C LYS A 122 17.32 -31.24 15.17
N ASP A 123 17.16 -32.57 15.20
CA ASP A 123 16.76 -33.35 14.03
C ASP A 123 15.32 -33.00 13.58
N GLU A 124 14.39 -32.79 14.53
CA GLU A 124 13.04 -32.35 14.23
C GLU A 124 13.05 -30.95 13.55
N ILE A 125 13.88 -30.01 14.05
CA ILE A 125 14.05 -28.67 13.47
C ILE A 125 14.65 -28.77 12.06
N SER A 126 15.66 -29.60 11.86
CA SER A 126 16.31 -29.81 10.57
C SER A 126 15.35 -30.38 9.53
N ASN A 127 14.59 -31.39 9.89
CA ASN A 127 13.55 -31.97 9.03
C ASN A 127 12.49 -30.91 8.67
N TYR A 128 12.03 -30.13 9.64
CA TYR A 128 11.08 -29.04 9.42
C TYR A 128 11.63 -28.00 8.44
N ALA A 129 12.89 -27.57 8.59
CA ALA A 129 13.52 -26.59 7.71
C ALA A 129 13.68 -27.12 6.27
N LEU A 130 14.04 -28.40 6.11
CA LEU A 130 14.14 -29.03 4.80
C LEU A 130 12.78 -29.17 4.12
N GLU A 131 11.74 -29.55 4.87
CA GLU A 131 10.37 -29.60 4.36
C GLU A 131 9.85 -28.22 3.92
N ASP A 132 10.18 -27.15 4.63
CA ASP A 132 9.84 -25.78 4.19
C ASP A 132 10.53 -25.43 2.85
N ALA A 133 11.80 -25.84 2.65
CA ALA A 133 12.51 -25.66 1.38
C ALA A 133 11.88 -26.48 0.25
N ARG A 134 11.56 -27.75 0.48
CA ARG A 134 10.86 -28.63 -0.48
C ARG A 134 9.49 -28.07 -0.88
N ASN A 135 8.70 -27.58 0.08
CA ASN A 135 7.40 -26.96 -0.20
C ASN A 135 7.54 -25.66 -0.99
N CYS A 136 8.59 -24.88 -0.76
CA CYS A 136 8.91 -23.69 -1.57
C CYS A 136 9.19 -24.09 -3.03
N TRP A 137 10.02 -25.10 -3.26
CA TRP A 137 10.31 -25.64 -4.57
C TRP A 137 9.06 -26.20 -5.27
N GLU A 138 8.23 -27.00 -4.59
CA GLU A 138 6.99 -27.52 -5.15
C GLU A 138 6.00 -26.40 -5.55
N LEU A 139 5.85 -25.38 -4.71
CA LEU A 139 5.03 -24.20 -5.05
C LEU A 139 5.54 -23.53 -6.32
N TRP A 140 6.86 -23.34 -6.43
CA TRP A 140 7.47 -22.77 -7.61
C TRP A 140 7.15 -23.61 -8.85
N LYS A 141 7.53 -24.86 -8.86
CA LYS A 141 7.35 -25.77 -10.01
C LYS A 141 5.89 -25.89 -10.46
N LYS A 142 4.95 -25.92 -9.53
CA LYS A 142 3.52 -26.04 -9.83
C LYS A 142 2.91 -24.73 -10.36
N CYS A 143 3.38 -23.59 -9.91
CA CYS A 143 2.67 -22.32 -10.08
C CYS A 143 3.41 -21.27 -10.92
N GLU A 144 4.71 -21.46 -11.19
CA GLU A 144 5.55 -20.47 -11.88
C GLU A 144 4.98 -20.02 -13.24
N ALA A 145 4.43 -20.96 -14.02
CA ALA A 145 3.83 -20.68 -15.32
C ALA A 145 2.60 -19.72 -15.25
N ASN A 146 1.97 -19.64 -14.08
CA ASN A 146 0.84 -18.76 -13.82
C ASN A 146 1.25 -17.38 -13.28
N TRP A 147 2.53 -17.14 -13.07
CA TRP A 147 3.08 -15.86 -12.62
C TRP A 147 3.85 -15.20 -13.76
N PRO A 148 3.24 -14.22 -14.49
CA PRO A 148 3.83 -13.62 -15.68
C PRO A 148 5.18 -12.94 -15.41
N GLU A 149 6.03 -12.90 -16.42
CA GLU A 149 7.38 -12.33 -16.30
C GLU A 149 7.39 -10.86 -15.88
N ASN A 150 6.47 -10.05 -16.42
CA ASN A 150 6.34 -8.66 -16.01
C ASN A 150 6.01 -8.51 -14.52
N GLU A 151 5.14 -9.37 -13.97
CA GLU A 151 4.81 -9.35 -12.54
C GLU A 151 5.98 -9.84 -11.67
N ARG A 152 6.80 -10.77 -12.16
CA ARG A 152 8.08 -11.15 -11.52
C ARG A 152 9.03 -9.95 -11.47
N LYS A 153 9.15 -9.21 -12.59
CA LYS A 153 9.95 -7.97 -12.64
C LYS A 153 9.46 -6.92 -11.64
N TYR A 154 8.14 -6.72 -11.53
CA TYR A 154 7.57 -5.78 -10.54
C TYR A 154 7.87 -6.21 -9.10
N ALA A 155 7.77 -7.50 -8.80
CA ALA A 155 8.09 -8.03 -7.47
C ALA A 155 9.57 -7.85 -7.13
N ASN A 156 10.47 -8.17 -8.05
CA ASN A 156 11.91 -8.04 -7.88
C ASN A 156 12.33 -6.56 -7.79
N HIS A 157 11.75 -5.70 -8.62
CA HIS A 157 11.97 -4.24 -8.53
C HIS A 157 11.51 -3.68 -7.17
N THR A 158 10.41 -4.19 -6.60
CA THR A 158 9.99 -3.78 -5.26
C THR A 158 11.09 -4.05 -4.23
N ASN A 159 11.72 -5.23 -4.28
CA ASN A 159 12.85 -5.56 -3.40
C ASN A 159 14.07 -4.67 -3.66
N LEU A 160 14.40 -4.39 -4.93
CA LEU A 160 15.50 -3.49 -5.31
C LEU A 160 15.27 -2.09 -4.72
N MET A 161 14.09 -1.52 -4.94
CA MET A 161 13.70 -0.19 -4.48
C MET A 161 13.77 -0.04 -2.96
N VAL A 162 13.18 -0.97 -2.19
CA VAL A 162 13.20 -0.90 -0.72
C VAL A 162 14.60 -1.10 -0.13
N ASN A 163 15.44 -1.91 -0.80
CA ASN A 163 16.84 -2.11 -0.40
C ASN A 163 17.74 -0.93 -0.78
N ARG A 164 17.42 -0.19 -1.85
CA ARG A 164 18.06 1.09 -2.17
C ARG A 164 17.75 2.12 -1.11
N GLY A 165 16.49 2.22 -0.70
CA GLY A 165 16.01 3.14 0.32
C GLY A 165 16.15 4.62 -0.07
N VAL A 166 15.93 5.52 0.90
CA VAL A 166 15.93 6.99 0.72
C VAL A 166 16.75 7.63 1.84
N CYS A 167 17.55 8.66 1.55
CA CYS A 167 18.28 9.38 2.59
C CYS A 167 17.33 10.17 3.50
N LEU A 168 17.79 10.44 4.73
CA LEU A 168 17.05 11.21 5.73
C LEU A 168 17.84 12.44 6.14
N ASP A 169 17.13 13.55 6.29
CA ASP A 169 17.60 14.75 6.99
C ASP A 169 17.59 14.47 8.51
N THR A 170 18.65 13.81 8.98
CA THR A 170 18.76 13.36 10.38
C THR A 170 18.81 14.51 11.36
N GLU A 171 19.44 15.64 10.98
CA GLU A 171 19.53 16.83 11.82
C GLU A 171 18.16 17.46 12.04
N ALA A 172 17.40 17.67 10.95
CA ALA A 172 16.05 18.20 11.05
C ALA A 172 15.11 17.25 11.81
N MET A 173 15.27 15.93 11.64
CA MET A 173 14.51 14.92 12.39
C MET A 173 14.82 14.93 13.87
N ASP A 174 16.07 15.05 14.26
CA ASP A 174 16.47 15.13 15.69
C ASP A 174 15.95 16.40 16.35
N LYS A 175 15.96 17.52 15.64
CA LYS A 175 15.35 18.78 16.09
C LYS A 175 13.84 18.64 16.30
N ALA A 176 13.14 18.03 15.34
CA ALA A 176 11.71 17.77 15.45
C ALA A 176 11.39 16.81 16.60
N ARG A 177 12.18 15.74 16.77
CA ARG A 177 12.01 14.75 17.83
C ARG A 177 12.13 15.40 19.22
N ARG A 178 13.16 16.19 19.46
CA ARG A 178 13.35 16.88 20.75
C ARG A 178 12.16 17.79 21.06
N LYS A 179 11.70 18.57 20.08
CA LYS A 179 10.53 19.44 20.24
C LYS A 179 9.27 18.66 20.58
N PHE A 180 9.04 17.51 19.92
CA PHE A 180 7.88 16.67 20.21
C PHE A 180 7.97 16.01 21.59
N GLU A 181 9.16 15.58 22.01
CA GLU A 181 9.39 15.01 23.36
C GLU A 181 9.14 16.06 24.45
N GLU A 182 9.60 17.31 24.26
CA GLU A 182 9.33 18.43 25.15
C GLU A 182 7.83 18.76 25.24
N GLU A 183 7.15 18.84 24.10
CA GLU A 183 5.71 19.14 24.05
C GLU A 183 4.89 18.01 24.68
N LEU A 184 5.24 16.74 24.43
CA LEU A 184 4.60 15.59 25.07
C LEU A 184 4.76 15.64 26.59
N TRP A 185 5.95 15.96 27.10
CA TRP A 185 6.19 16.10 28.54
C TRP A 185 5.32 17.20 29.17
N MET A 186 5.13 18.33 28.47
CA MET A 186 4.24 19.42 28.93
C MET A 186 2.78 19.00 28.93
N LEU A 187 2.33 18.27 27.89
CA LEU A 187 0.96 17.74 27.82
C LEU A 187 0.70 16.66 28.89
N GLU A 188 1.69 15.81 29.15
CA GLU A 188 1.62 14.74 30.14
C GLU A 188 1.25 15.27 31.52
N LYS A 189 1.85 16.38 31.94
CA LYS A 189 1.56 17.02 33.24
C LYS A 189 0.12 17.47 33.41
N GLN A 190 -0.62 17.63 32.33
CA GLN A 190 -2.00 18.07 32.30
C GLN A 190 -3.01 16.90 32.23
N ILE A 191 -2.49 15.66 32.11
CA ILE A 191 -3.34 14.45 32.06
C ILE A 191 -3.53 13.91 33.49
N PRO A 192 -4.77 13.80 34.00
CA PRO A 192 -5.01 13.48 35.41
C PRO A 192 -4.45 12.13 35.90
N TRP A 193 -4.21 11.20 34.99
CA TRP A 193 -3.69 9.86 35.34
C TRP A 193 -2.25 9.62 34.86
N ALA A 194 -1.50 10.64 34.47
CA ALA A 194 -0.14 10.51 33.93
C ALA A 194 0.79 9.76 34.87
N SER A 195 0.69 10.01 36.18
CA SER A 195 1.52 9.35 37.20
C SER A 195 1.37 7.82 37.26
N SER A 196 0.33 7.26 36.63
CA SER A 196 0.12 5.81 36.57
C SER A 196 0.96 5.09 35.51
N GLY A 197 1.76 5.82 34.71
CA GLY A 197 2.57 5.25 33.62
C GLY A 197 1.81 4.73 32.40
N THR A 198 0.49 4.93 32.34
CA THR A 198 -0.38 4.39 31.30
C THR A 198 -1.23 5.46 30.63
N ILE A 199 -0.59 6.52 30.12
CA ILE A 199 -1.25 7.70 29.54
C ILE A 199 -2.23 7.35 28.42
N LEU A 200 -1.86 6.40 27.56
CA LEU A 200 -2.69 5.98 26.42
C LEU A 200 -3.80 4.97 26.78
N SER A 201 -3.95 4.62 28.07
CA SER A 201 -4.93 3.64 28.54
C SER A 201 -6.36 4.12 28.31
N LEU A 202 -7.14 3.37 27.54
CA LEU A 202 -8.57 3.65 27.35
C LEU A 202 -9.39 3.46 28.66
N PRO A 203 -9.14 2.46 29.51
CA PRO A 203 -9.77 2.37 30.84
C PRO A 203 -9.57 3.63 31.68
N LYS A 204 -8.34 4.14 31.79
CA LYS A 204 -8.05 5.37 32.56
C LYS A 204 -8.76 6.60 31.98
N LEU A 205 -8.82 6.71 30.64
CA LEU A 205 -9.61 7.75 29.99
C LEU A 205 -11.10 7.63 30.34
N LYS A 206 -11.66 6.43 30.33
CA LYS A 206 -13.07 6.18 30.73
C LYS A 206 -13.35 6.56 32.19
N ASP A 207 -12.43 6.27 33.09
CA ASP A 207 -12.56 6.65 34.50
C ASP A 207 -12.54 8.18 34.67
N ALA A 208 -11.64 8.89 33.97
CA ALA A 208 -11.59 10.35 33.99
C ALA A 208 -12.86 10.98 33.38
N CYS A 209 -13.40 10.42 32.31
CA CYS A 209 -14.68 10.85 31.72
C CYS A 209 -15.81 10.70 32.70
N ARG A 210 -15.89 9.56 33.43
CA ARG A 210 -16.89 9.30 34.47
C ARG A 210 -16.78 10.33 35.58
N ALA A 211 -15.57 10.62 36.05
CA ALA A 211 -15.34 11.63 37.08
C ALA A 211 -15.73 13.04 36.64
N ALA A 212 -15.57 13.36 35.35
CA ALA A 212 -15.96 14.64 34.76
C ALA A 212 -17.43 14.72 34.31
N GLY A 213 -18.21 13.66 34.47
CA GLY A 213 -19.63 13.62 34.08
C GLY A 213 -19.85 13.69 32.55
N ILE A 214 -18.88 13.27 31.73
CA ILE A 214 -18.98 13.24 30.27
C ILE A 214 -18.99 11.82 29.74
N PRO A 215 -19.66 11.54 28.60
CA PRO A 215 -19.56 10.25 27.93
C PRO A 215 -18.13 9.93 27.51
N ALA A 216 -17.71 8.69 27.72
CA ALA A 216 -16.40 8.24 27.26
C ALA A 216 -16.45 7.77 25.80
N PRO A 217 -15.36 7.94 25.00
CA PRO A 217 -15.31 7.40 23.66
C PRO A 217 -15.27 5.87 23.70
N GLU A 218 -15.94 5.23 22.75
CA GLU A 218 -15.93 3.77 22.60
C GLU A 218 -14.54 3.27 22.19
N THR A 219 -13.89 4.01 21.31
CA THR A 219 -12.56 3.72 20.77
C THR A 219 -11.71 4.99 20.68
N THR A 220 -10.42 4.81 20.67
CA THR A 220 -9.42 5.86 20.36
C THR A 220 -8.65 5.53 19.08
N ALA A 221 -9.17 4.60 18.27
CA ALA A 221 -8.56 4.19 17.03
C ALA A 221 -8.66 5.27 15.94
N ARG A 222 -7.58 5.50 15.20
CA ARG A 222 -7.52 6.53 14.13
C ARG A 222 -8.54 6.33 13.00
N LYS A 223 -8.94 5.08 12.73
CA LYS A 223 -9.87 4.76 11.64
C LYS A 223 -11.32 5.12 11.97
N ASP A 224 -11.56 5.52 13.19
CA ASP A 224 -12.86 5.86 13.68
C ASP A 224 -12.89 7.37 13.94
N ASP A 225 -13.58 8.10 13.11
CA ASP A 225 -13.72 9.56 13.22
C ASP A 225 -14.44 9.95 14.52
N THR A 226 -15.13 8.99 15.16
CA THR A 226 -15.87 9.19 16.43
C THR A 226 -15.00 9.71 17.57
N PHE A 227 -13.70 9.31 17.62
CA PHE A 227 -12.80 9.85 18.64
C PHE A 227 -12.51 11.35 18.43
N MET A 228 -12.32 11.78 17.19
CA MET A 228 -12.07 13.19 16.89
C MET A 228 -13.35 14.03 17.06
N GLU A 229 -14.51 13.48 16.70
CA GLU A 229 -15.81 14.09 16.95
C GLU A 229 -16.04 14.23 18.45
N TRP A 230 -15.74 13.18 19.23
CA TRP A 230 -15.81 13.22 20.69
C TRP A 230 -14.87 14.29 21.27
N VAL A 231 -13.63 14.39 20.80
CA VAL A 231 -12.70 15.46 21.22
C VAL A 231 -13.31 16.83 20.93
N ALA A 232 -13.83 17.06 19.72
CA ALA A 232 -14.41 18.32 19.32
C ALA A 232 -15.64 18.71 20.17
N GLU A 233 -16.47 17.73 20.56
CA GLU A 233 -17.67 17.96 21.36
C GLU A 233 -17.38 18.24 22.84
N TYR A 234 -16.38 17.58 23.41
CA TYR A 234 -16.15 17.61 24.87
C TYR A 234 -14.90 18.40 25.30
N ALA A 235 -14.08 18.90 24.39
CA ALA A 235 -12.87 19.68 24.71
C ALA A 235 -13.20 20.91 25.57
N GLY A 236 -14.30 21.60 25.29
CA GLY A 236 -14.75 22.75 26.07
C GLY A 236 -15.38 22.40 27.44
N LYS A 237 -15.74 21.13 27.68
CA LYS A 237 -16.41 20.68 28.92
C LYS A 237 -15.41 20.08 29.93
N ALA A 238 -14.32 19.49 29.45
CA ALA A 238 -13.28 18.90 30.28
C ALA A 238 -11.89 19.16 29.67
N PRO A 239 -11.03 19.96 30.31
CA PRO A 239 -9.74 20.37 29.72
C PRO A 239 -8.84 19.21 29.28
N PHE A 240 -8.85 18.09 30.01
CA PHE A 240 -8.04 16.91 29.66
C PHE A 240 -8.41 16.29 28.32
N VAL A 241 -9.63 16.51 27.80
CA VAL A 241 -10.09 15.94 26.51
C VAL A 241 -9.25 16.48 25.36
N GLU A 242 -9.06 17.80 25.29
CA GLU A 242 -8.21 18.44 24.30
C GLU A 242 -6.75 17.98 24.42
N VAL A 243 -6.25 17.95 25.67
CA VAL A 243 -4.88 17.52 25.98
C VAL A 243 -4.63 16.09 25.53
N VAL A 244 -5.54 15.16 25.82
CA VAL A 244 -5.41 13.75 25.39
C VAL A 244 -5.48 13.62 23.87
N GLY A 245 -6.32 14.40 23.20
CA GLY A 245 -6.38 14.45 21.74
C GLY A 245 -5.04 14.89 21.13
N LYS A 246 -4.50 16.00 21.62
CA LYS A 246 -3.16 16.53 21.21
C LYS A 246 -2.03 15.53 21.51
N TYR A 247 -2.01 14.99 22.73
CA TYR A 247 -1.00 14.01 23.16
C TYR A 247 -0.98 12.79 22.24
N ARG A 248 -2.15 12.20 21.94
CA ARG A 248 -2.25 11.03 21.07
C ARG A 248 -1.80 11.32 19.64
N SER A 249 -2.15 12.50 19.11
CA SER A 249 -1.74 12.93 17.77
C SER A 249 -0.21 13.12 17.70
N LEU A 250 0.36 13.84 18.64
CA LEU A 250 1.78 14.15 18.70
C LEU A 250 2.62 12.88 18.94
N ASN A 251 2.22 12.05 19.91
CA ASN A 251 2.91 10.79 20.22
C ASN A 251 2.96 9.87 18.99
N ARG A 252 1.88 9.79 18.21
CA ARG A 252 1.85 9.02 16.96
C ARG A 252 2.87 9.56 15.95
N THR A 253 2.96 10.88 15.81
CA THR A 253 3.92 11.51 14.90
C THR A 253 5.36 11.23 15.35
N LEU A 254 5.62 11.31 16.64
CA LEU A 254 6.92 10.96 17.23
C LEU A 254 7.29 9.49 16.99
N GLU A 255 6.34 8.56 17.16
CA GLU A 255 6.58 7.14 16.90
C GLU A 255 6.91 6.84 15.42
N VAL A 256 6.29 7.58 14.48
CA VAL A 256 6.67 7.50 13.06
C VAL A 256 8.11 7.98 12.86
N LEU A 257 8.52 9.10 13.44
CA LEU A 257 9.91 9.60 13.38
C LEU A 257 10.89 8.59 13.95
N LYS A 258 10.63 8.07 15.17
CA LYS A 258 11.47 7.03 15.79
C LYS A 258 11.56 5.78 14.92
N SER A 259 10.45 5.38 14.31
CA SER A 259 10.41 4.25 13.39
C SER A 259 11.23 4.48 12.12
N MET A 260 11.26 5.70 11.59
CA MET A 260 12.13 6.05 10.46
C MET A 260 13.62 6.01 10.88
N GLN A 261 13.97 6.62 12.00
CA GLN A 261 15.35 6.64 12.53
C GLN A 261 15.89 5.24 12.82
N SER A 262 15.06 4.36 13.42
CA SER A 262 15.46 2.98 13.74
C SER A 262 15.74 2.10 12.51
N ARG A 263 15.37 2.55 11.33
CA ARG A 263 15.59 1.85 10.05
C ARG A 263 16.67 2.51 9.20
N LEU A 264 17.34 3.52 9.74
CA LEU A 264 18.47 4.16 9.07
C LEU A 264 19.65 3.18 9.01
N HIS A 265 20.17 2.95 7.82
CA HIS A 265 21.34 2.11 7.58
C HIS A 265 22.16 2.72 6.44
N ASP A 266 23.46 2.94 6.68
CA ASP A 266 24.36 3.62 5.73
C ASP A 266 23.80 4.96 5.21
N GLY A 267 23.22 5.77 6.12
CA GLY A 267 22.62 7.07 5.77
C GLY A 267 21.29 7.00 5.03
N ARG A 268 20.75 5.79 4.76
CA ARG A 268 19.50 5.61 4.02
C ARG A 268 18.44 4.87 4.86
N LEU A 269 17.24 5.38 4.83
CA LEU A 269 16.06 4.71 5.38
C LEU A 269 15.75 3.45 4.56
N ARG A 270 15.86 2.28 5.18
CA ARG A 270 15.41 1.00 4.61
C ARG A 270 13.99 0.75 5.08
N TYR A 271 13.03 0.90 4.18
CA TYR A 271 11.62 0.68 4.49
C TYR A 271 11.13 -0.68 3.98
N SER A 272 9.92 -1.05 4.30
CA SER A 272 9.30 -2.29 3.83
C SER A 272 8.05 -2.00 3.02
N LEU A 273 7.91 -2.67 1.89
CA LEU A 273 6.78 -2.55 0.99
C LEU A 273 6.39 -3.95 0.50
N LYS A 274 5.12 -4.30 0.63
CA LYS A 274 4.59 -5.55 0.10
C LYS A 274 4.17 -5.36 -1.34
N TYR A 275 4.84 -6.06 -2.25
CA TYR A 275 4.30 -6.32 -3.58
C TYR A 275 2.94 -7.01 -3.45
N TYR A 276 1.96 -6.56 -4.20
CA TYR A 276 0.60 -7.10 -4.18
C TYR A 276 -0.01 -7.14 -2.77
N GLY A 277 0.25 -6.11 -1.97
CA GLY A 277 -0.17 -6.05 -0.56
C GLY A 277 -1.65 -5.75 -0.36
N ALA A 278 -2.34 -5.21 -1.36
CA ALA A 278 -3.77 -4.91 -1.35
C ALA A 278 -4.51 -5.78 -2.39
N VAL A 279 -5.06 -6.91 -1.95
CA VAL A 279 -5.83 -7.83 -2.80
C VAL A 279 -7.29 -7.38 -2.86
N PRO A 280 -7.98 -7.47 -4.02
CA PRO A 280 -7.54 -8.05 -5.30
C PRO A 280 -6.87 -7.04 -6.25
N THR A 281 -6.74 -5.78 -5.88
CA THR A 281 -6.27 -4.70 -6.78
C THR A 281 -4.79 -4.85 -7.17
N GLY A 282 -3.98 -5.53 -6.35
CA GLY A 282 -2.55 -5.74 -6.57
C GLY A 282 -1.68 -4.53 -6.21
N ARG A 283 -2.23 -3.49 -5.58
CA ARG A 283 -1.45 -2.31 -5.14
C ARG A 283 -0.44 -2.70 -4.08
N TRP A 284 0.65 -1.93 -4.03
CA TRP A 284 1.61 -2.05 -2.94
C TRP A 284 0.98 -1.63 -1.62
N ALA A 285 1.42 -2.25 -0.53
CA ALA A 285 1.04 -1.86 0.82
C ALA A 285 2.27 -1.76 1.72
N GLY A 286 2.22 -0.87 2.70
CA GLY A 286 3.28 -0.78 3.72
C GLY A 286 3.33 -2.03 4.60
N ASP A 287 4.51 -2.29 5.15
CA ASP A 287 4.78 -3.42 6.04
C ASP A 287 5.61 -3.00 7.25
N SER A 288 5.69 -3.90 8.23
CA SER A 288 6.64 -3.81 9.37
C SER A 288 6.56 -2.51 10.19
N GLY A 289 5.35 -1.94 10.36
CA GLY A 289 5.09 -0.82 11.26
C GLY A 289 5.44 0.58 10.72
N LEU A 290 6.15 0.69 9.59
CA LEU A 290 6.35 1.96 8.89
C LEU A 290 5.69 1.89 7.51
N ASN A 291 4.54 2.56 7.37
CA ASN A 291 3.82 2.58 6.11
C ASN A 291 4.14 3.83 5.31
N MET A 292 5.10 3.72 4.38
CA MET A 292 5.51 4.81 3.50
C MET A 292 4.37 5.28 2.56
N GLN A 293 3.40 4.41 2.24
CA GLN A 293 2.23 4.75 1.43
C GLN A 293 1.28 5.75 2.13
N ASN A 294 1.36 5.84 3.47
CA ASN A 294 0.46 6.66 4.28
C ASN A 294 1.18 7.77 5.06
N LEU A 295 2.38 8.17 4.63
CA LEU A 295 3.01 9.37 5.20
C LEU A 295 2.14 10.59 4.90
N PRO A 296 1.76 11.38 5.94
CA PRO A 296 0.91 12.55 5.76
C PRO A 296 1.50 13.54 4.76
N ARG A 297 0.65 14.10 3.90
CA ARG A 297 1.00 15.22 3.00
C ARG A 297 1.04 16.55 3.75
N ASP A 298 0.07 16.73 4.65
CA ASP A 298 -0.07 17.96 5.42
C ASP A 298 0.90 17.99 6.61
N ALA A 299 1.21 19.21 7.03
CA ALA A 299 2.01 19.43 8.22
C ALA A 299 1.31 18.90 9.47
N ALA A 300 2.01 18.14 10.28
CA ALA A 300 1.58 17.70 11.59
C ALA A 300 2.50 18.32 12.64
N HIS A 301 1.93 19.06 13.60
CA HIS A 301 2.68 19.73 14.68
C HIS A 301 3.81 20.64 14.16
N GLY A 302 3.57 21.31 13.03
CA GLY A 302 4.53 22.24 12.41
C GLY A 302 5.59 21.60 11.53
N TYR A 303 5.53 20.29 11.28
CA TYR A 303 6.46 19.56 10.41
C TYR A 303 5.73 18.73 9.37
N ARG A 304 6.27 18.69 8.15
CA ARG A 304 5.85 17.76 7.10
C ARG A 304 6.77 16.54 7.12
N LEU A 305 6.25 15.39 7.49
CA LEU A 305 7.06 14.16 7.63
C LEU A 305 7.75 13.73 6.33
N ARG A 306 7.13 14.02 5.18
CA ARG A 306 7.71 13.73 3.87
C ARG A 306 8.98 14.52 3.60
N GLU A 307 9.07 15.76 4.09
CA GLU A 307 10.22 16.63 3.87
C GLU A 307 11.51 16.19 4.58
N PHE A 308 11.42 15.21 5.49
CA PHE A 308 12.62 14.55 6.03
C PHE A 308 13.27 13.57 5.07
N LEU A 309 12.58 13.19 3.98
CA LEU A 309 13.17 12.38 2.91
C LEU A 309 13.92 13.33 1.97
N VAL A 310 15.22 13.12 1.85
CA VAL A 310 16.14 13.94 1.03
C VAL A 310 16.93 13.04 0.07
N PRO A 311 17.39 13.56 -1.08
CA PRO A 311 18.29 12.83 -1.95
C PRO A 311 19.70 12.71 -1.34
N ALA A 312 20.52 11.83 -1.89
CA ALA A 312 21.94 11.76 -1.54
C ALA A 312 22.67 13.05 -1.93
N PRO A 313 23.81 13.38 -1.30
CA PRO A 313 24.60 14.55 -1.65
C PRO A 313 24.92 14.61 -3.15
N GLY A 314 24.72 15.76 -3.77
CA GLY A 314 24.92 15.99 -5.22
C GLY A 314 23.76 15.51 -6.10
N LYS A 315 22.70 14.95 -5.50
CA LYS A 315 21.50 14.48 -6.20
C LYS A 315 20.28 15.32 -5.88
N VAL A 316 19.24 15.14 -6.69
CA VAL A 316 17.91 15.70 -6.50
C VAL A 316 16.85 14.62 -6.68
N PHE A 317 15.64 14.87 -6.20
CA PHE A 317 14.47 14.06 -6.54
C PHE A 317 13.76 14.58 -7.78
N ILE A 318 13.28 13.65 -8.58
CA ILE A 318 12.19 13.89 -9.52
C ILE A 318 10.94 13.29 -8.88
N CYS A 319 9.99 14.14 -8.49
CA CYS A 319 8.69 13.76 -8.00
C CYS A 319 7.73 13.70 -9.19
N ALA A 320 7.21 12.54 -9.53
CA ALA A 320 6.33 12.34 -10.67
C ALA A 320 5.03 11.68 -10.24
N ASP A 321 3.87 12.27 -10.59
CA ASP A 321 2.53 11.83 -10.17
C ASP A 321 1.62 11.66 -11.39
N MET A 322 0.90 10.56 -11.46
CA MET A 322 -0.09 10.33 -12.52
C MET A 322 -1.37 11.12 -12.25
N SER A 323 -1.56 12.19 -13.00
CA SER A 323 -2.70 13.09 -12.82
C SER A 323 -4.04 12.38 -12.99
N GLN A 324 -4.78 12.18 -11.88
CA GLN A 324 -6.15 11.66 -11.86
C GLN A 324 -6.29 10.32 -12.60
N ILE A 325 -5.37 9.39 -12.39
CA ILE A 325 -5.31 8.12 -13.12
C ILE A 325 -6.59 7.29 -12.95
N GLU A 326 -7.11 7.14 -11.73
CA GLU A 326 -8.29 6.31 -11.46
C GLU A 326 -9.55 6.83 -12.19
N PRO A 327 -9.90 8.13 -12.16
CA PRO A 327 -10.99 8.68 -12.97
C PRO A 327 -10.78 8.52 -14.48
N ARG A 328 -9.55 8.68 -15.00
CA ARG A 328 -9.25 8.48 -16.43
C ARG A 328 -9.48 7.03 -16.84
N VAL A 329 -9.04 6.08 -16.03
CA VAL A 329 -9.29 4.64 -16.22
C VAL A 329 -10.79 4.37 -16.20
N SER A 330 -11.55 4.93 -15.24
CA SER A 330 -13.00 4.77 -15.17
C SER A 330 -13.69 5.24 -16.46
N LEU A 331 -13.34 6.43 -16.97
CA LEU A 331 -13.88 6.97 -18.22
C LEU A 331 -13.53 6.10 -19.43
N TRP A 332 -12.30 5.58 -19.47
CA TRP A 332 -11.85 4.68 -20.55
C TRP A 332 -12.63 3.35 -20.53
N MET A 333 -12.75 2.72 -19.36
CA MET A 333 -13.51 1.47 -19.16
C MET A 333 -14.99 1.59 -19.53
N THR A 334 -15.56 2.74 -19.28
CA THR A 334 -16.98 3.02 -19.56
C THR A 334 -17.22 3.58 -20.97
N ASN A 335 -16.16 3.74 -21.77
CA ASN A 335 -16.20 4.34 -23.10
C ASN A 335 -16.86 5.75 -23.11
N ASP A 336 -16.60 6.56 -22.09
CA ASP A 336 -17.06 7.95 -22.08
C ASP A 336 -16.17 8.84 -22.97
N TYR A 337 -16.31 8.64 -24.29
CA TYR A 337 -15.50 9.34 -25.28
C TYR A 337 -15.68 10.86 -25.26
N LYS A 338 -16.81 11.38 -24.74
CA LYS A 338 -17.06 12.83 -24.64
C LYS A 338 -16.11 13.44 -23.61
N GLN A 339 -16.08 12.92 -22.39
CA GLN A 339 -15.14 13.41 -21.38
C GLN A 339 -13.69 13.14 -21.76
N LEU A 340 -13.39 11.94 -22.32
CA LEU A 340 -12.03 11.61 -22.78
C LEU A 340 -11.54 12.55 -23.88
N SER A 341 -12.42 13.03 -24.78
CA SER A 341 -12.06 14.01 -25.82
C SER A 341 -11.69 15.36 -25.21
N LEU A 342 -12.45 15.85 -24.22
CA LEU A 342 -12.14 17.06 -23.50
C LEU A 342 -10.79 16.98 -22.77
N ILE A 343 -10.53 15.80 -22.16
CA ILE A 343 -9.26 15.55 -21.45
C ILE A 343 -8.08 15.50 -22.42
N ARG A 344 -8.23 14.91 -23.63
CA ARG A 344 -7.19 14.98 -24.68
C ARG A 344 -6.92 16.41 -25.14
N GLY A 345 -7.93 17.27 -25.09
CA GLY A 345 -7.79 18.71 -25.34
C GLY A 345 -7.11 19.49 -24.21
N GLY A 346 -6.54 18.82 -23.21
CA GLY A 346 -5.80 19.45 -22.11
C GLY A 346 -6.61 19.77 -20.85
N MET A 347 -7.89 19.43 -20.80
CA MET A 347 -8.73 19.68 -19.63
C MET A 347 -8.45 18.66 -18.54
N CYS A 348 -8.52 19.06 -17.27
CA CYS A 348 -8.53 18.11 -16.17
C CYS A 348 -9.88 17.38 -16.07
N VAL A 349 -9.90 16.18 -15.45
CA VAL A 349 -11.12 15.37 -15.34
C VAL A 349 -12.27 16.12 -14.66
N TYR A 350 -12.00 16.94 -13.65
CA TYR A 350 -13.03 17.72 -12.94
C TYR A 350 -13.66 18.80 -13.81
N GLU A 351 -12.89 19.44 -14.69
CA GLU A 351 -13.40 20.39 -15.65
C GLU A 351 -14.21 19.71 -16.77
N ALA A 352 -13.69 18.59 -17.33
CA ALA A 352 -14.42 17.81 -18.31
C ALA A 352 -15.79 17.37 -17.75
N HIS A 353 -15.82 16.94 -16.46
CA HIS A 353 -17.05 16.62 -15.76
C HIS A 353 -17.98 17.83 -15.61
N ALA A 354 -17.45 19.00 -15.21
CA ALA A 354 -18.24 20.23 -15.08
C ALA A 354 -18.88 20.65 -16.40
N ARG A 355 -18.12 20.63 -17.50
CA ARG A 355 -18.63 20.97 -18.85
C ARG A 355 -19.73 20.04 -19.30
N GLN A 356 -19.56 18.74 -19.08
CA GLN A 356 -20.54 17.76 -19.54
C GLN A 356 -21.80 17.68 -18.66
N THR A 357 -21.69 17.88 -17.36
CA THR A 357 -22.77 17.55 -16.41
C THR A 357 -23.34 18.75 -15.65
N LEU A 358 -22.63 19.86 -15.59
CA LEU A 358 -22.98 21.06 -14.82
C LEU A 358 -23.06 22.34 -15.68
N ASN A 359 -23.02 22.20 -17.00
CA ASN A 359 -23.11 23.29 -17.96
C ASN A 359 -22.04 24.40 -17.75
N TYR A 360 -20.81 24.01 -17.40
CA TYR A 360 -19.69 24.93 -17.34
C TYR A 360 -19.24 25.27 -18.77
N ASP A 361 -19.43 26.50 -19.23
CA ASP A 361 -19.19 26.96 -20.60
C ASP A 361 -18.12 28.06 -20.75
N SER A 362 -17.51 28.50 -19.63
CA SER A 362 -16.46 29.49 -19.65
C SER A 362 -15.30 29.11 -20.59
N PRO A 363 -14.74 30.10 -21.36
CA PRO A 363 -13.55 29.85 -22.16
C PRO A 363 -12.29 29.61 -21.31
N GLU A 364 -12.26 30.11 -20.09
CA GLU A 364 -11.17 29.87 -19.14
C GLU A 364 -11.30 28.51 -18.46
N SER A 365 -10.17 27.93 -18.03
CA SER A 365 -10.21 26.65 -17.29
C SER A 365 -10.87 26.86 -15.91
N LEU A 366 -11.59 25.81 -15.46
CA LEU A 366 -12.20 25.80 -14.14
C LEU A 366 -11.16 25.99 -13.01
N LYS A 367 -9.91 25.53 -13.21
CA LYS A 367 -8.81 25.73 -12.24
C LYS A 367 -8.39 27.20 -12.17
N ALA A 368 -8.37 27.91 -13.31
CA ALA A 368 -8.04 29.34 -13.35
C ALA A 368 -9.17 30.20 -12.74
N MET A 369 -10.42 29.90 -13.09
CA MET A 369 -11.57 30.60 -12.52
C MET A 369 -11.69 30.36 -11.01
N ALA A 370 -11.42 29.18 -10.52
CA ALA A 370 -11.45 28.86 -9.08
C ALA A 370 -10.43 29.69 -8.25
N LYS A 371 -9.37 30.20 -8.87
CA LYS A 371 -8.42 31.12 -8.20
C LYS A 371 -8.91 32.57 -8.13
N LYS A 372 -9.87 32.92 -8.98
CA LYS A 372 -10.38 34.29 -9.12
C LYS A 372 -11.69 34.51 -8.37
N ASP A 373 -12.53 33.50 -8.25
CA ASP A 373 -13.90 33.63 -7.74
C ASP A 373 -14.28 32.41 -6.88
N PRO A 374 -14.69 32.62 -5.61
CA PRO A 374 -15.12 31.55 -4.69
C PRO A 374 -16.22 30.64 -5.23
N LYS A 375 -17.11 31.18 -6.10
CA LYS A 375 -18.16 30.37 -6.75
C LYS A 375 -17.56 29.22 -7.58
N TYR A 376 -16.52 29.49 -8.33
CA TYR A 376 -15.86 28.47 -9.14
C TYR A 376 -14.94 27.57 -8.32
N GLU A 377 -14.43 28.04 -7.19
CA GLU A 377 -13.74 27.21 -6.20
C GLU A 377 -14.69 26.16 -5.63
N GLN A 378 -15.89 26.57 -5.19
CA GLN A 378 -16.94 25.65 -4.73
C GLN A 378 -17.37 24.70 -5.83
N MET A 379 -17.56 25.18 -7.08
CA MET A 379 -17.89 24.31 -8.22
C MET A 379 -16.79 23.24 -8.44
N ARG A 380 -15.52 23.63 -8.37
CA ARG A 380 -14.40 22.69 -8.52
C ARG A 380 -14.35 21.68 -7.39
N ALA A 381 -14.56 22.11 -6.15
CA ALA A 381 -14.66 21.21 -4.99
C ALA A 381 -15.83 20.23 -5.15
N PHE A 382 -16.97 20.71 -5.63
CA PHE A 382 -18.14 19.89 -5.92
C PHE A 382 -17.88 18.85 -7.02
N CYS A 383 -17.21 19.25 -8.12
CA CYS A 383 -16.79 18.31 -9.16
C CYS A 383 -15.84 17.22 -8.62
N LYS A 384 -14.90 17.61 -7.74
CA LYS A 384 -14.02 16.64 -7.07
C LYS A 384 -14.82 15.63 -6.25
N ALA A 385 -15.73 16.11 -5.40
CA ALA A 385 -16.58 15.26 -4.57
C ALA A 385 -17.43 14.30 -5.42
N ARG A 386 -18.04 14.78 -6.50
CA ARG A 386 -18.83 13.96 -7.42
C ARG A 386 -17.99 12.89 -8.13
N VAL A 387 -16.88 13.30 -8.74
CA VAL A 387 -16.02 12.38 -9.50
C VAL A 387 -15.38 11.34 -8.57
N LEU A 388 -14.86 11.74 -7.41
CA LEU A 388 -14.14 10.83 -6.50
C LEU A 388 -15.08 9.99 -5.62
N GLY A 389 -16.31 10.46 -5.37
CA GLY A 389 -17.30 9.75 -4.55
C GLY A 389 -18.32 8.98 -5.37
N LEU A 390 -19.05 9.68 -6.25
CA LEU A 390 -20.20 9.09 -6.95
C LEU A 390 -19.79 8.10 -8.04
N THR A 391 -18.60 8.24 -8.63
CA THR A 391 -18.06 7.24 -9.57
C THR A 391 -17.94 5.85 -8.93
N TYR A 392 -17.77 5.79 -7.62
CA TYR A 392 -17.67 4.53 -6.88
C TYR A 392 -18.97 4.15 -6.13
N GLY A 393 -20.09 4.70 -6.61
CA GLY A 393 -21.43 4.23 -6.24
C GLY A 393 -21.91 4.67 -4.86
N GLN A 394 -21.37 5.74 -4.29
CA GLN A 394 -21.88 6.30 -3.04
C GLN A 394 -23.37 6.65 -3.15
N PHE A 395 -24.10 6.43 -2.04
CA PHE A 395 -25.48 6.87 -1.85
C PHE A 395 -25.53 8.19 -1.08
N ALA A 396 -26.70 8.80 -0.95
CA ALA A 396 -26.90 10.12 -0.39
C ALA A 396 -26.15 10.37 0.94
N LYS A 397 -26.30 9.48 1.94
CA LYS A 397 -25.64 9.61 3.26
C LYS A 397 -24.11 9.56 3.15
N GLY A 398 -23.57 8.63 2.35
CA GLY A 398 -22.13 8.53 2.13
C GLY A 398 -21.59 9.72 1.34
N PHE A 399 -22.32 10.18 0.34
CA PHE A 399 -21.93 11.35 -0.45
C PHE A 399 -21.98 12.65 0.37
N GLN A 400 -23.00 12.84 1.21
CA GLN A 400 -23.10 13.98 2.14
C GLN A 400 -21.85 14.05 3.04
N ALA A 401 -21.49 12.95 3.70
CA ALA A 401 -20.32 12.90 4.57
C ALA A 401 -19.03 13.16 3.78
N TYR A 402 -18.90 12.58 2.57
CA TYR A 402 -17.74 12.78 1.73
C TYR A 402 -17.61 14.23 1.19
N ALA A 403 -18.72 14.85 0.76
CA ALA A 403 -18.74 16.23 0.29
C ALA A 403 -18.29 17.21 1.39
N LYS A 404 -18.62 16.93 2.66
CA LYS A 404 -18.17 17.72 3.81
C LYS A 404 -16.64 17.81 3.92
N THR A 405 -15.92 16.76 3.51
CA THR A 405 -14.44 16.77 3.49
C THR A 405 -13.85 17.76 2.47
N PHE A 406 -14.68 18.22 1.52
CA PHE A 406 -14.34 19.27 0.55
C PHE A 406 -14.91 20.64 0.92
N GLY A 407 -15.40 20.81 2.17
CA GLY A 407 -16.01 22.05 2.63
C GLY A 407 -17.43 22.31 2.09
N LEU A 408 -18.11 21.27 1.61
CA LEU A 408 -19.46 21.35 1.04
C LEU A 408 -20.46 20.82 2.07
N ASP A 409 -21.31 21.69 2.61
CA ASP A 409 -22.37 21.31 3.54
C ASP A 409 -23.68 21.11 2.74
N LEU A 410 -24.03 19.84 2.54
CA LEU A 410 -25.22 19.44 1.77
C LEU A 410 -26.27 18.88 2.72
N SER A 411 -27.55 19.20 2.50
CA SER A 411 -28.62 18.44 3.14
C SER A 411 -28.71 17.03 2.56
N ILE A 412 -29.38 16.11 3.25
CA ILE A 412 -29.54 14.73 2.76
C ILE A 412 -30.36 14.70 1.46
N GLU A 413 -31.36 15.57 1.33
CA GLU A 413 -32.19 15.73 0.14
C GLU A 413 -31.37 16.26 -1.04
N GLU A 414 -30.48 17.23 -0.80
CA GLU A 414 -29.57 17.72 -1.83
C GLU A 414 -28.59 16.64 -2.26
N ALA A 415 -28.00 15.93 -1.31
CA ALA A 415 -27.11 14.81 -1.61
C ALA A 415 -27.83 13.72 -2.44
N ASP A 416 -29.10 13.41 -2.13
CA ASP A 416 -29.88 12.45 -2.91
C ASP A 416 -30.17 12.94 -4.35
N ARG A 417 -30.53 14.22 -4.51
CA ARG A 417 -30.68 14.85 -5.82
C ARG A 417 -29.39 14.74 -6.64
N GLN A 418 -28.24 15.02 -6.03
CA GLN A 418 -26.95 14.96 -6.70
C GLN A 418 -26.58 13.53 -7.12
N VAL A 419 -26.86 12.53 -6.29
CA VAL A 419 -26.66 11.11 -6.63
C VAL A 419 -27.52 10.73 -7.84
N LYS A 420 -28.79 11.10 -7.85
CA LYS A 420 -29.72 10.79 -8.95
C LYS A 420 -29.27 11.49 -10.24
N GLN A 421 -29.02 12.79 -10.20
CA GLN A 421 -28.55 13.56 -11.35
C GLN A 421 -27.22 13.01 -11.91
N PHE A 422 -26.27 12.64 -11.04
CA PHE A 422 -25.00 12.07 -11.48
C PHE A 422 -25.21 10.77 -12.25
N ARG A 423 -26.07 9.85 -11.76
CA ARG A 423 -26.37 8.59 -12.42
C ARG A 423 -27.08 8.79 -13.76
N GLU A 424 -28.03 9.72 -13.84
CA GLU A 424 -28.72 10.08 -15.07
C GLU A 424 -27.76 10.64 -16.13
N LYS A 425 -26.81 11.47 -15.72
CA LYS A 425 -25.82 12.09 -16.62
C LYS A 425 -24.67 11.15 -17.00
N ASN A 426 -24.51 10.00 -16.31
CA ASN A 426 -23.44 9.02 -16.56
C ASN A 426 -24.02 7.61 -16.82
N PRO A 427 -24.90 7.42 -17.82
CA PRO A 427 -25.59 6.13 -18.04
C PRO A 427 -24.63 5.00 -18.41
N LYS A 428 -23.51 5.29 -19.08
CA LYS A 428 -22.49 4.29 -19.43
C LYS A 428 -21.81 3.72 -18.19
N LEU A 429 -21.52 4.55 -17.20
CA LEU A 429 -20.98 4.15 -15.91
C LEU A 429 -21.97 3.23 -15.17
N VAL A 430 -23.24 3.62 -15.12
CA VAL A 430 -24.30 2.80 -14.48
C VAL A 430 -24.45 1.46 -15.19
N SER A 431 -24.41 1.44 -16.53
CA SER A 431 -24.41 0.20 -17.32
C SER A 431 -23.21 -0.69 -16.99
N PHE A 432 -22.03 -0.12 -16.83
CA PHE A 432 -20.83 -0.86 -16.45
C PHE A 432 -20.96 -1.46 -15.05
N TRP A 433 -21.48 -0.70 -14.06
CA TRP A 433 -21.78 -1.23 -12.73
C TRP A 433 -22.72 -2.44 -12.78
N ASN A 434 -23.78 -2.35 -13.59
CA ASN A 434 -24.74 -3.44 -13.75
C ASN A 434 -24.10 -4.68 -14.36
N LYS A 435 -23.18 -4.51 -15.33
CA LYS A 435 -22.42 -5.63 -15.91
C LYS A 435 -21.55 -6.33 -14.86
N LEU A 436 -20.87 -5.58 -14.00
CA LEU A 436 -20.02 -6.15 -12.95
C LEU A 436 -20.86 -6.95 -11.94
N ILE A 437 -21.96 -6.38 -11.46
CA ILE A 437 -22.86 -7.07 -10.52
C ILE A 437 -23.47 -8.31 -11.14
N SER A 438 -24.04 -8.20 -12.35
CA SER A 438 -24.64 -9.35 -13.04
C SER A 438 -23.62 -10.45 -13.33
N GLY A 439 -22.39 -10.05 -13.73
CA GLY A 439 -21.29 -11.01 -13.92
C GLY A 439 -20.95 -11.79 -12.67
N MET A 440 -20.96 -11.13 -11.52
CA MET A 440 -20.71 -11.80 -10.23
C MET A 440 -21.91 -12.66 -9.80
N GLN A 441 -23.15 -12.17 -9.96
CA GLN A 441 -24.37 -12.85 -9.55
C GLN A 441 -24.57 -14.21 -10.24
N VAL A 442 -24.28 -14.30 -11.56
CA VAL A 442 -24.44 -15.55 -12.32
C VAL A 442 -23.43 -16.63 -11.91
N HIS A 443 -22.39 -16.27 -11.15
CA HIS A 443 -21.38 -17.20 -10.61
C HIS A 443 -21.66 -17.63 -9.16
N ARG A 444 -22.88 -17.50 -8.69
CA ARG A 444 -23.27 -17.96 -7.35
C ARG A 444 -22.84 -19.41 -7.10
N GLY A 445 -22.16 -19.65 -5.96
CA GLY A 445 -21.61 -20.97 -5.59
C GLY A 445 -20.34 -21.36 -6.37
N LYS A 446 -19.74 -20.43 -7.12
CA LYS A 446 -18.52 -20.64 -7.91
C LYS A 446 -17.58 -19.45 -7.74
N ASP A 447 -16.38 -19.60 -8.26
CA ASP A 447 -15.44 -18.49 -8.39
C ASP A 447 -15.80 -17.64 -9.62
N TRP A 448 -15.63 -16.33 -9.49
CA TRP A 448 -15.77 -15.39 -10.57
C TRP A 448 -14.49 -14.63 -10.81
N SER A 449 -13.98 -14.63 -12.02
CA SER A 449 -12.81 -13.87 -12.43
C SER A 449 -13.15 -12.84 -13.50
N LEU A 450 -12.59 -11.67 -13.37
CA LEU A 450 -12.56 -10.68 -14.43
C LEU A 450 -11.10 -10.40 -14.84
N THR A 451 -10.90 -10.15 -16.13
CA THR A 451 -9.58 -9.83 -16.68
C THR A 451 -9.48 -8.33 -16.87
N LEU A 452 -8.44 -7.72 -16.30
CA LEU A 452 -8.09 -6.33 -16.54
C LEU A 452 -7.50 -6.14 -17.93
N PRO A 453 -7.46 -4.90 -18.47
CA PRO A 453 -6.85 -4.62 -19.77
C PRO A 453 -5.41 -5.11 -19.91
N SER A 454 -4.64 -5.10 -18.82
CA SER A 454 -3.28 -5.64 -18.75
C SER A 454 -3.17 -7.16 -18.92
N GLY A 455 -4.30 -7.88 -19.00
CA GLY A 455 -4.36 -9.34 -18.99
C GLY A 455 -4.37 -9.96 -17.60
N ARG A 456 -4.12 -9.17 -16.55
CA ARG A 456 -4.14 -9.65 -15.17
C ARG A 456 -5.55 -10.02 -14.72
N LYS A 457 -5.70 -11.16 -14.06
CA LYS A 457 -6.98 -11.64 -13.53
C LYS A 457 -7.20 -11.18 -12.10
N MET A 458 -8.42 -10.77 -11.81
CA MET A 458 -8.92 -10.55 -10.45
C MET A 458 -10.00 -11.57 -10.17
N THR A 459 -9.78 -12.45 -9.21
CA THR A 459 -10.70 -13.53 -8.85
C THR A 459 -11.39 -13.26 -7.53
N TYR A 460 -12.67 -13.54 -7.51
CA TYR A 460 -13.54 -13.46 -6.34
C TYR A 460 -14.02 -14.90 -6.06
N PHE A 461 -13.48 -15.49 -4.99
CA PHE A 461 -13.70 -16.90 -4.67
C PHE A 461 -14.98 -17.09 -3.88
N ASP A 462 -15.67 -18.22 -4.09
CA ASP A 462 -16.86 -18.65 -3.36
C ASP A 462 -17.93 -17.54 -3.34
N VAL A 463 -18.38 -17.14 -4.52
CA VAL A 463 -19.40 -16.08 -4.66
C VAL A 463 -20.71 -16.52 -4.01
N ARG A 464 -21.19 -15.73 -3.06
CA ARG A 464 -22.43 -15.93 -2.33
C ARG A 464 -23.39 -14.79 -2.58
N TYR A 465 -24.65 -15.12 -2.66
CA TYR A 465 -25.73 -14.16 -2.84
C TYR A 465 -26.77 -14.46 -1.77
N ASP A 466 -26.61 -13.81 -0.63
CA ASP A 466 -27.35 -14.11 0.58
C ASP A 466 -28.42 -13.04 0.84
N LYS A 467 -29.59 -13.47 1.30
CA LYS A 467 -30.65 -12.55 1.71
C LYS A 467 -30.20 -11.80 2.97
N ASN A 468 -30.22 -10.47 2.92
CA ASN A 468 -30.05 -9.62 4.07
C ASN A 468 -31.44 -9.27 4.64
N PRO A 469 -31.85 -9.84 5.78
CA PRO A 469 -33.19 -9.62 6.33
C PRO A 469 -33.44 -8.17 6.76
N GLU A 470 -32.40 -7.52 7.31
CA GLU A 470 -32.50 -6.14 7.81
C GLU A 470 -32.65 -5.13 6.66
N ALA A 471 -31.85 -5.30 5.61
CA ALA A 471 -31.90 -4.42 4.45
C ALA A 471 -32.97 -4.80 3.42
N ARG A 472 -33.70 -5.91 3.62
CA ARG A 472 -34.70 -6.48 2.71
C ARG A 472 -34.21 -6.64 1.28
N ARG A 473 -32.92 -6.94 1.10
CA ARG A 473 -32.25 -7.13 -0.19
C ARG A 473 -31.33 -8.35 -0.14
N PHE A 474 -30.79 -8.71 -1.31
CA PHE A 474 -29.71 -9.67 -1.38
C PHE A 474 -28.36 -8.96 -1.45
N ASP A 475 -27.40 -9.43 -0.66
CA ASP A 475 -26.04 -8.94 -0.64
C ASP A 475 -25.09 -9.95 -1.29
N LEU A 476 -24.15 -9.43 -2.10
CA LEU A 476 -23.11 -10.22 -2.73
C LEU A 476 -21.88 -10.27 -1.84
N HIS A 477 -21.40 -11.47 -1.61
CA HIS A 477 -20.17 -11.71 -0.86
C HIS A 477 -19.24 -12.63 -1.66
N ALA A 478 -17.95 -12.47 -1.47
CA ALA A 478 -16.92 -13.38 -1.99
C ALA A 478 -15.63 -13.22 -1.18
N ARG A 479 -14.70 -14.13 -1.35
CA ARG A 479 -13.37 -14.03 -0.77
C ARG A 479 -12.41 -13.39 -1.77
N PRO A 480 -11.71 -12.31 -1.43
CA PRO A 480 -10.67 -11.74 -2.31
C PRO A 480 -9.39 -12.60 -2.32
N VAL A 481 -9.21 -13.43 -1.30
CA VAL A 481 -8.08 -14.34 -1.12
C VAL A 481 -8.62 -15.73 -0.83
N MET A 482 -8.01 -16.76 -1.42
CA MET A 482 -8.34 -18.16 -1.16
C MET A 482 -8.29 -18.46 0.34
N GLY A 483 -9.30 -19.15 0.86
CA GLY A 483 -9.34 -19.61 2.25
C GLY A 483 -9.52 -18.52 3.31
N GLU A 484 -9.69 -17.24 2.93
CA GLU A 484 -9.95 -16.13 3.87
C GLU A 484 -11.45 -15.83 4.04
N ALA A 485 -11.75 -14.80 4.84
CA ALA A 485 -13.12 -14.39 5.15
C ALA A 485 -13.85 -13.79 3.93
N ASN A 486 -15.17 -13.97 3.91
CA ASN A 486 -16.03 -13.34 2.92
C ASN A 486 -16.10 -11.82 3.13
N THR A 487 -16.15 -11.10 2.02
CA THR A 487 -16.26 -9.66 1.96
C THR A 487 -17.51 -9.28 1.14
N TYR A 488 -18.26 -8.30 1.60
CA TYR A 488 -19.37 -7.70 0.87
C TYR A 488 -18.90 -6.93 -0.36
N TYR A 489 -19.59 -7.08 -1.49
CA TYR A 489 -19.32 -6.38 -2.74
C TYR A 489 -20.57 -5.64 -3.24
N SER A 490 -20.41 -4.34 -3.48
CA SER A 490 -21.34 -3.51 -4.24
C SER A 490 -20.80 -3.26 -5.65
N ALA A 491 -21.63 -2.77 -6.55
CA ALA A 491 -21.21 -2.34 -7.87
C ALA A 491 -20.06 -1.32 -7.84
N GLY A 492 -20.17 -0.32 -6.96
CA GLY A 492 -19.14 0.69 -6.77
C GLY A 492 -17.83 0.11 -6.25
N LYS A 493 -17.87 -0.86 -5.33
CA LYS A 493 -16.66 -1.52 -4.82
C LYS A 493 -15.98 -2.37 -5.91
N LEU A 494 -16.76 -3.08 -6.73
CA LEU A 494 -16.21 -3.83 -7.86
C LEU A 494 -15.59 -2.87 -8.89
N HIS A 495 -16.28 -1.77 -9.21
CA HIS A 495 -15.76 -0.76 -10.13
C HIS A 495 -14.46 -0.12 -9.58
N ASN A 496 -14.42 0.21 -8.30
CA ASN A 496 -13.23 0.73 -7.65
C ASN A 496 -12.05 -0.24 -7.75
N ASN A 497 -12.28 -1.54 -7.52
CA ASN A 497 -11.25 -2.57 -7.67
C ASN A 497 -10.69 -2.64 -9.09
N VAL A 498 -11.57 -2.57 -10.10
CA VAL A 498 -11.16 -2.55 -11.53
C VAL A 498 -10.32 -1.31 -11.84
N CYS A 499 -10.77 -0.12 -11.42
CA CYS A 499 -10.03 1.12 -11.65
C CYS A 499 -8.68 1.13 -10.96
N GLN A 500 -8.65 0.77 -9.67
CA GLN A 500 -7.41 0.73 -8.89
C GLN A 500 -6.43 -0.34 -9.39
N GLY A 501 -6.95 -1.50 -9.78
CA GLY A 501 -6.12 -2.57 -10.35
C GLY A 501 -5.47 -2.15 -11.66
N THR A 502 -6.24 -1.54 -12.56
CA THR A 502 -5.74 -1.06 -13.86
C THR A 502 -4.76 0.11 -13.68
N ALA A 503 -5.08 1.07 -12.79
CA ALA A 503 -4.17 2.18 -12.47
C ALA A 503 -2.84 1.69 -11.89
N ARG A 504 -2.88 0.66 -11.02
CA ARG A 504 -1.67 0.01 -10.50
C ARG A 504 -0.83 -0.62 -11.62
N ASP A 505 -1.47 -1.27 -12.59
CA ASP A 505 -0.75 -1.92 -13.69
C ASP A 505 -0.09 -0.87 -14.60
N VAL A 506 -0.73 0.27 -14.85
CA VAL A 506 -0.13 1.41 -15.57
C VAL A 506 1.09 1.95 -14.83
N LEU A 507 0.97 2.19 -13.52
CA LEU A 507 2.09 2.67 -12.71
C LEU A 507 3.26 1.66 -12.68
N ALA A 508 2.95 0.37 -12.51
CA ALA A 508 3.96 -0.67 -12.44
C ALA A 508 4.79 -0.74 -13.74
N GLU A 509 4.14 -0.64 -14.89
CA GLU A 509 4.83 -0.59 -16.18
C GLU A 509 5.68 0.67 -16.32
N ALA A 510 5.15 1.84 -15.93
CA ALA A 510 5.91 3.09 -15.96
C ALA A 510 7.16 3.02 -15.06
N VAL A 511 7.04 2.47 -13.85
CA VAL A 511 8.17 2.26 -12.91
C VAL A 511 9.26 1.38 -13.53
N ILE A 512 8.89 0.28 -14.19
CA ILE A 512 9.86 -0.61 -14.85
C ILE A 512 10.54 0.09 -16.04
N ARG A 513 9.81 0.88 -16.80
CA ARG A 513 10.38 1.66 -17.90
C ARG A 513 11.35 2.73 -17.40
N ILE A 514 11.00 3.43 -16.32
CA ILE A 514 11.91 4.41 -15.70
C ILE A 514 13.19 3.73 -15.20
N GLU A 515 13.08 2.60 -14.49
CA GLU A 515 14.22 1.91 -13.91
C GLU A 515 15.11 1.26 -14.98
N TYR A 516 14.53 0.50 -15.92
CA TYR A 516 15.31 -0.37 -16.81
C TYR A 516 15.50 0.17 -18.22
N GLU A 517 14.58 1.01 -18.75
CA GLU A 517 14.76 1.60 -20.08
C GLU A 517 15.51 2.94 -20.00
N LEU A 518 15.19 3.78 -18.98
CA LEU A 518 15.90 5.03 -18.78
C LEU A 518 17.14 4.90 -17.87
N GLY A 519 17.30 3.79 -17.15
CA GLY A 519 18.39 3.59 -16.20
C GLY A 519 18.31 4.50 -14.96
N LEU A 520 17.12 5.05 -14.65
CA LEU A 520 16.94 6.02 -13.57
C LEU A 520 16.44 5.32 -12.29
N PRO A 521 17.15 5.49 -11.15
CA PRO A 521 16.85 4.74 -9.93
C PRO A 521 15.58 5.23 -9.24
N VAL A 522 14.54 4.41 -9.26
CA VAL A 522 13.32 4.63 -8.46
C VAL A 522 13.62 4.30 -6.99
N VAL A 523 13.35 5.24 -6.09
CA VAL A 523 13.63 5.10 -4.65
C VAL A 523 12.37 4.96 -3.79
N LEU A 524 11.20 5.34 -4.31
CA LEU A 524 9.92 5.20 -3.62
C LEU A 524 8.76 5.28 -4.60
N THR A 525 7.69 4.51 -4.33
CA THR A 525 6.38 4.71 -4.95
C THR A 525 5.33 4.94 -3.86
N VAL A 526 4.43 5.89 -4.06
CA VAL A 526 3.32 6.19 -3.14
C VAL A 526 2.04 6.35 -3.94
N HIS A 527 1.14 5.37 -3.88
CA HIS A 527 -0.10 5.32 -4.66
C HIS A 527 0.13 5.43 -6.17
N ASP A 528 -0.04 6.59 -6.76
CA ASP A 528 0.14 6.96 -8.17
C ASP A 528 1.38 7.85 -8.43
N GLU A 529 2.22 7.99 -7.42
CA GLU A 529 3.42 8.81 -7.42
C GLU A 529 4.70 7.97 -7.41
N VAL A 530 5.71 8.43 -8.15
CA VAL A 530 7.05 7.84 -8.24
C VAL A 530 8.08 8.88 -7.80
N LEU A 531 9.03 8.47 -6.97
CA LEU A 531 10.16 9.28 -6.54
C LEU A 531 11.43 8.66 -7.14
N VAL A 532 12.13 9.44 -7.94
CA VAL A 532 13.38 9.04 -8.62
C VAL A 532 14.51 9.91 -8.12
N GLU A 533 15.68 9.34 -7.85
CA GLU A 533 16.85 10.05 -7.35
C GLU A 533 17.90 10.14 -8.46
N VAL A 534 18.23 11.35 -8.92
CA VAL A 534 19.13 11.58 -10.06
C VAL A 534 20.23 12.57 -9.70
N ASP A 535 21.32 12.58 -10.46
CA ASP A 535 22.35 13.60 -10.33
C ASP A 535 21.79 14.99 -10.68
N ALA A 536 22.17 16.01 -9.92
CA ALA A 536 21.61 17.35 -10.09
C ALA A 536 21.90 17.94 -11.48
N ALA A 537 23.01 17.53 -12.11
CA ALA A 537 23.36 17.96 -13.46
C ALA A 537 22.40 17.42 -14.54
N ASP A 538 21.82 16.24 -14.33
CA ASP A 538 20.96 15.56 -15.31
C ASP A 538 19.47 15.75 -15.01
N ALA A 539 19.14 16.56 -14.01
CA ALA A 539 17.80 16.64 -13.41
C ALA A 539 16.70 17.02 -14.42
N GLU A 540 16.94 18.00 -15.29
CA GLU A 540 15.93 18.47 -16.25
C GLU A 540 15.68 17.46 -17.36
N ASP A 541 16.73 16.83 -17.89
CA ASP A 541 16.60 15.79 -18.91
C ASP A 541 15.88 14.56 -18.33
N ALA A 542 16.22 14.16 -17.11
CA ALA A 542 15.55 13.08 -16.39
C ALA A 542 14.06 13.41 -16.13
N ARG A 543 13.75 14.65 -15.71
CA ARG A 543 12.37 15.10 -15.49
C ARG A 543 11.53 14.98 -16.75
N ILE A 544 12.06 15.45 -17.90
CA ILE A 544 11.36 15.39 -19.19
C ILE A 544 11.15 13.93 -19.62
N ALA A 545 12.19 13.09 -19.48
CA ALA A 545 12.11 11.69 -19.84
C ALA A 545 11.07 10.92 -18.98
N ILE A 546 11.07 11.14 -17.66
CA ILE A 546 10.11 10.53 -16.73
C ILE A 546 8.68 10.99 -17.04
N GLU A 547 8.48 12.30 -17.24
CA GLU A 547 7.17 12.87 -17.60
C GLU A 547 6.61 12.21 -18.87
N ARG A 548 7.46 12.05 -19.88
CA ARG A 548 7.11 11.37 -21.13
C ARG A 548 6.71 9.90 -20.89
N VAL A 549 7.48 9.15 -20.12
CA VAL A 549 7.14 7.74 -19.79
C VAL A 549 5.80 7.65 -19.09
N MET A 550 5.56 8.48 -18.07
CA MET A 550 4.33 8.44 -17.27
C MET A 550 3.10 8.95 -18.04
N ALA A 551 3.27 9.80 -19.05
CA ALA A 551 2.21 10.28 -19.92
C ALA A 551 1.95 9.38 -21.14
N THR A 552 2.79 8.36 -21.38
CA THR A 552 2.64 7.44 -22.52
C THR A 552 1.75 6.27 -22.15
N PRO A 553 0.60 6.07 -22.83
CA PRO A 553 -0.26 4.92 -22.60
C PRO A 553 0.47 3.59 -22.87
N PRO A 554 0.28 2.56 -22.03
CA PRO A 554 0.72 1.22 -22.36
C PRO A 554 -0.06 0.66 -23.59
N GLU A 555 0.54 -0.28 -24.32
CA GLU A 555 -0.06 -0.88 -25.51
C GLU A 555 -1.43 -1.53 -25.24
N TRP A 556 -1.58 -2.13 -24.05
CA TRP A 556 -2.82 -2.78 -23.62
C TRP A 556 -3.92 -1.81 -23.15
N LEU A 557 -3.61 -0.50 -23.05
CA LEU A 557 -4.58 0.55 -22.68
C LEU A 557 -4.53 1.70 -23.72
N PRO A 558 -4.81 1.41 -25.00
CA PRO A 558 -4.61 2.35 -26.08
C PRO A 558 -5.53 3.57 -25.96
N ASN A 559 -5.01 4.72 -26.36
CA ASN A 559 -5.77 5.97 -26.44
C ASN A 559 -6.33 6.51 -25.11
N ILE A 560 -5.93 6.00 -23.94
CA ILE A 560 -6.22 6.65 -22.69
C ILE A 560 -5.41 7.96 -22.63
N PRO A 561 -6.02 9.12 -22.34
CA PRO A 561 -5.27 10.35 -22.19
C PRO A 561 -4.60 10.37 -20.81
N LEU A 562 -3.37 9.87 -20.72
CA LEU A 562 -2.55 9.98 -19.51
C LEU A 562 -1.92 11.37 -19.43
N ALA A 563 -1.63 11.81 -18.22
CA ALA A 563 -0.85 13.01 -17.94
C ALA A 563 -0.13 12.82 -16.61
N SER A 564 1.01 13.46 -16.47
CA SER A 564 1.77 13.47 -15.21
C SER A 564 2.15 14.90 -14.83
N GLU A 565 2.34 15.10 -13.53
CA GLU A 565 2.97 16.28 -12.97
C GLU A 565 4.35 15.87 -12.46
N CYS A 566 5.41 16.40 -13.09
CA CYS A 566 6.79 16.11 -12.73
C CYS A 566 7.52 17.39 -12.33
N PHE A 567 8.21 17.37 -11.19
CA PHE A 567 9.02 18.48 -10.74
C PHE A 567 10.29 18.01 -10.04
N ILE A 568 11.32 18.86 -10.08
CA ILE A 568 12.60 18.65 -9.40
C ILE A 568 12.46 19.17 -7.98
N ALA A 569 12.99 18.44 -7.00
CA ALA A 569 12.94 18.82 -5.60
C ALA A 569 14.21 18.35 -4.85
N ASP A 570 14.64 19.15 -3.90
CA ASP A 570 15.72 18.86 -2.96
C ASP A 570 15.25 18.09 -1.71
N ARG A 571 13.94 17.87 -1.58
CA ARG A 571 13.27 17.02 -0.59
C ARG A 571 11.91 16.55 -1.08
N TYR A 572 11.39 15.48 -0.51
CA TYR A 572 10.07 15.00 -0.87
C TYR A 572 8.98 15.90 -0.30
N SER A 573 8.46 16.83 -1.11
CA SER A 573 7.60 17.94 -0.68
C SER A 573 6.14 17.88 -1.15
N LYS A 574 5.69 16.75 -1.73
CA LYS A 574 4.33 16.60 -2.29
C LYS A 574 3.33 15.97 -1.33
#